data_34c8062bdd2d1a5cf50a2d6d636fafee
#
_entry.id   34c8062bdd2d1a5cf50a2d6d636fafee
#
_cell.length_a   1.000
_cell.length_b   1.000
_cell.length_c   1.000
_cell.angle_alpha   90.00
_cell.angle_beta   90.00
_cell.angle_gamma   90.00
#
_symmetry.space_group_name_H-M   'P 1'
#
loop_
_entity.id
_entity.type
_entity.pdbx_description
1 polymer ?
#
loop_
_entity_poly.entity_id
_entity_poly.type
_entity_poly.pdbx_seq_one_letter_code
_entity_poly.pdbx_strand_id
1 'polypeptide(L)'
;MYDFSDFFTFYEEKCEKRVEKFRVSDIIKKKLHCGASVERNRRNASMETEGSKKNKPLWLRIIKWFFVSVAGMVAVVLFTVVLLWQNEIRTLLSVEEIRPRDAEHHDGAVYYVDVRGGFYLNDLMEQGGISSDGELADFVVNRLTKGLAKNLKISTPDYGCASFTATAADGDALFARNYDNDETNTCIVRTHARKGRHATISTADLSFVGIKPEKGIQGIMDKALCLAVPYLTLDGVNDAGVSCCINMTYQGGGDGGTAVATNQNTEKPDMTSTLMLRMILDYADDLEEAIEIVQRYDLHDSAHTSFHYMVADASGRSAILEWVCGDDITDNDGSARKLVVTYNDADAQIGVAEGSAEYQWMTNYIIQPGYYPSDKEKLGFDRYRRIEEVLGASDGVVQDEWEAMNLLGQIARRNWKPGQHAYTPHSAVYNLTERSVLWVSNENFEDETAIFEFRVK
;
A
#
# COMPACT_ATOMS: atom_id res chain seq x y z
N MET A 1 -28.89 14.76 -11.15
CA MET A 1 -27.90 13.80 -10.66
C MET A 1 -27.75 12.78 -11.78
N TYR A 2 -26.84 13.03 -12.75
CA TYR A 2 -26.62 12.13 -13.89
C TYR A 2 -25.66 11.06 -13.46
N ASP A 3 -26.07 9.81 -13.65
CA ASP A 3 -25.30 8.62 -13.33
C ASP A 3 -24.18 8.45 -14.36
N PHE A 4 -22.92 8.57 -13.95
CA PHE A 4 -21.75 8.44 -14.80
C PHE A 4 -21.49 6.99 -15.25
N SER A 5 -22.22 6.01 -14.71
CA SER A 5 -22.10 4.59 -15.07
C SER A 5 -22.51 4.32 -16.51
N ASP A 6 -23.51 5.04 -17.03
CA ASP A 6 -24.03 4.86 -18.40
C ASP A 6 -23.11 5.37 -19.51
N PHE A 7 -22.19 6.31 -19.16
CA PHE A 7 -21.27 6.87 -20.17
C PHE A 7 -20.10 5.92 -20.48
N PHE A 8 -19.65 5.16 -19.48
CA PHE A 8 -18.53 4.22 -19.66
C PHE A 8 -18.96 2.89 -20.27
N THR A 9 -20.13 2.37 -19.92
CA THR A 9 -20.68 1.12 -20.49
C THR A 9 -20.90 1.22 -21.99
N PHE A 10 -21.28 2.39 -22.51
CA PHE A 10 -21.48 2.63 -23.93
C PHE A 10 -20.17 2.61 -24.73
N TYR A 11 -19.02 2.92 -24.10
CA TYR A 11 -17.71 2.92 -24.76
C TYR A 11 -17.02 1.56 -24.74
N GLU A 12 -17.20 0.74 -23.71
CA GLU A 12 -16.63 -0.62 -23.63
C GLU A 12 -17.22 -1.52 -24.74
N GLU A 13 -18.52 -1.52 -24.93
CA GLU A 13 -19.18 -2.35 -25.94
C GLU A 13 -18.81 -2.00 -27.39
N LYS A 14 -18.33 -0.77 -27.62
CA LYS A 14 -17.85 -0.33 -28.94
C LYS A 14 -16.36 -0.55 -29.19
N CYS A 15 -15.54 -0.62 -28.14
CA CYS A 15 -14.11 -0.89 -28.29
C CYS A 15 -13.85 -2.38 -28.54
N GLU A 16 -14.51 -3.29 -27.84
CA GLU A 16 -14.33 -4.73 -28.07
C GLU A 16 -14.71 -5.19 -29.49
N LYS A 17 -15.76 -4.64 -30.06
CA LYS A 17 -16.19 -4.98 -31.46
C LYS A 17 -15.28 -4.42 -32.54
N ARG A 18 -14.29 -3.57 -32.23
CA ARG A 18 -13.40 -2.96 -33.24
C ARG A 18 -11.99 -3.53 -33.28
N VAL A 19 -11.56 -4.24 -32.24
CA VAL A 19 -10.21 -4.82 -32.17
C VAL A 19 -10.09 -6.14 -32.94
N GLU A 20 -11.18 -6.85 -33.21
CA GLU A 20 -11.16 -8.13 -33.95
C GLU A 20 -10.99 -8.00 -35.48
N LYS A 21 -10.85 -6.83 -36.05
CA LYS A 21 -10.85 -6.66 -37.53
C LYS A 21 -9.61 -6.01 -38.15
N PHE A 22 -8.49 -5.93 -37.48
CA PHE A 22 -7.25 -5.49 -38.11
C PHE A 22 -6.08 -6.45 -37.87
N ARG A 23 -6.04 -7.55 -38.65
CA ARG A 23 -4.77 -8.30 -38.85
C ARG A 23 -3.96 -7.59 -39.94
N VAL A 24 -2.75 -7.20 -39.57
CA VAL A 24 -1.73 -6.51 -40.39
C VAL A 24 -1.30 -7.33 -41.63
N SER A 25 -1.72 -8.60 -41.76
CA SER A 25 -1.35 -9.47 -42.88
C SER A 25 -2.04 -9.18 -44.23
N ASP A 26 -3.12 -8.39 -44.25
CA ASP A 26 -3.89 -8.17 -45.47
C ASP A 26 -3.47 -6.93 -46.27
N ILE A 27 -2.63 -6.08 -45.70
CA ILE A 27 -2.16 -4.85 -46.39
C ILE A 27 -0.93 -5.14 -47.26
N ILE A 28 -0.17 -6.20 -46.99
CA ILE A 28 1.08 -6.53 -47.74
C ILE A 28 0.77 -7.34 -49.01
N LYS A 29 -0.34 -8.08 -49.08
CA LYS A 29 -0.69 -8.90 -50.26
C LYS A 29 -1.37 -8.15 -51.42
N LYS A 30 -1.81 -6.91 -51.22
CA LYS A 30 -2.49 -6.13 -52.29
C LYS A 30 -1.57 -5.20 -53.13
N LYS A 31 -0.27 -5.13 -52.81
CA LYS A 31 0.69 -4.28 -53.55
C LYS A 31 1.61 -5.02 -54.54
N LEU A 32 1.44 -6.33 -54.73
CA LEU A 32 2.34 -7.14 -55.57
C LEU A 32 1.70 -7.73 -56.83
N HIS A 33 0.46 -7.35 -57.20
CA HIS A 33 -0.22 -7.87 -58.40
C HIS A 33 -0.80 -6.80 -59.34
N CYS A 34 -0.15 -5.65 -59.45
CA CYS A 34 -0.54 -4.66 -60.45
C CYS A 34 0.70 -4.03 -61.14
N GLY A 35 1.47 -4.90 -61.74
CA GLY A 35 2.66 -4.47 -62.49
C GLY A 35 2.94 -5.36 -63.68
N ALA A 36 2.00 -5.58 -64.57
CA ALA A 36 2.27 -6.12 -65.92
C ALA A 36 0.96 -6.07 -66.74
N SER A 37 0.61 -4.96 -67.31
CA SER A 37 -0.11 -4.87 -68.61
C SER A 37 -0.68 -3.47 -68.77
N VAL A 38 0.11 -2.50 -69.16
CA VAL A 38 -0.33 -1.31 -69.92
C VAL A 38 0.87 -0.76 -70.66
N GLU A 39 1.23 -1.48 -71.72
CA GLU A 39 2.04 -0.90 -72.77
C GLU A 39 1.39 -1.28 -74.12
N ARG A 40 0.24 -0.63 -74.41
CA ARG A 40 -0.36 -0.53 -75.76
C ARG A 40 -1.63 0.30 -75.70
N ASN A 41 -1.47 1.59 -75.76
CA ASN A 41 -2.43 2.51 -76.50
C ASN A 41 -2.08 3.97 -76.16
N ARG A 42 -0.91 4.40 -76.60
CA ARG A 42 -0.70 5.82 -76.86
C ARG A 42 -0.84 6.07 -78.32
N ARG A 43 -2.00 6.48 -78.76
CA ARG A 43 -2.32 7.36 -79.91
C ARG A 43 -3.82 7.52 -80.04
N ASN A 44 -4.23 8.75 -79.99
CA ASN A 44 -5.57 9.30 -80.29
C ASN A 44 -6.50 9.38 -79.06
N ALA A 45 -6.40 10.49 -78.40
CA ALA A 45 -7.52 11.39 -78.11
C ALA A 45 -7.06 12.56 -77.27
N SER A 46 -6.47 13.56 -77.87
CA SER A 46 -6.50 14.92 -77.37
C SER A 46 -7.91 15.46 -77.64
N MET A 47 -8.73 15.43 -76.58
CA MET A 47 -9.89 16.30 -76.49
C MET A 47 -10.25 16.51 -75.06
N GLU A 48 -10.17 17.74 -74.66
CA GLU A 48 -10.54 18.37 -73.44
C GLU A 48 -11.75 17.75 -72.75
N THR A 49 -11.60 17.35 -71.50
CA THR A 49 -12.64 17.56 -70.53
C THR A 49 -11.98 18.23 -69.30
N GLU A 50 -11.99 19.55 -69.27
CA GLU A 50 -11.91 20.32 -68.01
C GLU A 50 -12.98 19.76 -67.07
N GLY A 51 -12.59 18.80 -66.29
CA GLY A 51 -13.40 18.30 -65.18
C GLY A 51 -13.60 19.43 -64.16
N SER A 52 -14.69 20.19 -64.37
CA SER A 52 -15.18 21.12 -63.34
C SER A 52 -15.17 20.45 -61.97
N LYS A 53 -14.18 20.78 -61.18
CA LYS A 53 -14.21 20.45 -59.73
C LYS A 53 -15.46 21.14 -59.16
N LYS A 54 -16.58 20.41 -59.10
CA LYS A 54 -17.79 20.88 -58.43
C LYS A 54 -17.39 21.29 -57.02
N ASN A 55 -17.26 22.58 -56.80
CA ASN A 55 -17.00 23.13 -55.49
C ASN A 55 -18.07 22.62 -54.54
N LYS A 56 -17.69 21.82 -53.55
CA LYS A 56 -18.62 21.35 -52.51
C LYS A 56 -19.36 22.57 -51.96
N PRO A 57 -20.69 22.51 -51.78
CA PRO A 57 -21.47 23.65 -51.31
C PRO A 57 -20.90 24.19 -49.98
N LEU A 58 -20.94 25.49 -49.78
CA LEU A 58 -20.34 26.21 -48.66
C LEU A 58 -20.74 25.61 -47.31
N TRP A 59 -21.98 25.20 -47.13
CA TRP A 59 -22.49 24.59 -45.91
C TRP A 59 -21.78 23.26 -45.56
N LEU A 60 -21.41 22.42 -46.52
CA LEU A 60 -20.63 21.21 -46.32
C LEU A 60 -19.19 21.52 -45.84
N ARG A 61 -18.60 22.61 -46.26
CA ARG A 61 -17.32 23.09 -45.79
C ARG A 61 -17.43 23.59 -44.35
N ILE A 62 -18.47 24.34 -44.02
CA ILE A 62 -18.75 24.84 -42.68
C ILE A 62 -18.94 23.66 -41.71
N ILE A 63 -19.76 22.66 -42.06
CA ILE A 63 -19.99 21.45 -41.27
C ILE A 63 -18.66 20.68 -41.04
N LYS A 64 -17.87 20.51 -42.12
CA LYS A 64 -16.57 19.84 -42.00
C LYS A 64 -15.65 20.55 -40.99
N TRP A 65 -15.52 21.87 -41.11
CA TRP A 65 -14.69 22.66 -40.22
C TRP A 65 -15.24 22.69 -38.79
N PHE A 66 -16.55 22.69 -38.60
CA PHE A 66 -17.18 22.52 -37.28
C PHE A 66 -16.77 21.20 -36.63
N PHE A 67 -16.90 20.06 -37.33
CA PHE A 67 -16.48 18.78 -36.79
C PHE A 67 -14.96 18.69 -36.53
N VAL A 68 -14.14 19.29 -37.39
CA VAL A 68 -12.68 19.37 -37.19
C VAL A 68 -12.37 20.19 -35.95
N SER A 69 -13.05 21.31 -35.72
CA SER A 69 -12.86 22.15 -34.52
C SER A 69 -13.31 21.43 -33.27
N VAL A 70 -14.45 20.76 -33.29
CA VAL A 70 -14.94 19.93 -32.16
C VAL A 70 -13.96 18.79 -31.85
N ALA A 71 -13.50 18.06 -32.86
CA ALA A 71 -12.52 17.01 -32.71
C ALA A 71 -11.17 17.54 -32.13
N GLY A 72 -10.74 18.70 -32.60
CA GLY A 72 -9.56 19.40 -32.07
C GLY A 72 -9.73 19.80 -30.59
N MET A 73 -10.89 20.35 -30.25
CA MET A 73 -11.20 20.68 -28.83
C MET A 73 -11.22 19.44 -27.94
N VAL A 74 -11.87 18.36 -28.36
CA VAL A 74 -11.89 17.08 -27.66
C VAL A 74 -10.47 16.53 -27.49
N ALA A 75 -9.64 16.59 -28.54
CA ALA A 75 -8.25 16.14 -28.46
C ALA A 75 -7.43 16.97 -27.44
N VAL A 76 -7.62 18.29 -27.40
CA VAL A 76 -6.97 19.17 -26.41
C VAL A 76 -7.44 18.83 -25.01
N VAL A 77 -8.74 18.63 -24.78
CA VAL A 77 -9.28 18.25 -23.47
C VAL A 77 -8.71 16.90 -23.03
N LEU A 78 -8.73 15.88 -23.89
CA LEU A 78 -8.16 14.56 -23.58
C LEU A 78 -6.66 14.65 -23.27
N PHE A 79 -5.90 15.41 -24.04
CA PHE A 79 -4.48 15.63 -23.80
C PHE A 79 -4.25 16.31 -22.45
N THR A 80 -5.03 17.32 -22.11
CA THR A 80 -4.96 18.01 -20.81
C THR A 80 -5.28 17.05 -19.66
N VAL A 81 -6.32 16.23 -19.79
CA VAL A 81 -6.65 15.20 -18.79
C VAL A 81 -5.48 14.23 -18.61
N VAL A 82 -4.91 13.71 -19.71
CA VAL A 82 -3.75 12.80 -19.62
C VAL A 82 -2.57 13.46 -18.93
N LEU A 83 -2.29 14.73 -19.21
CA LEU A 83 -1.20 15.46 -18.54
C LEU A 83 -1.47 15.67 -17.04
N LEU A 84 -2.71 16.00 -16.66
CA LEU A 84 -3.08 16.26 -15.27
C LEU A 84 -3.07 14.98 -14.39
N TRP A 85 -3.42 13.83 -14.98
CA TRP A 85 -3.51 12.55 -14.27
C TRP A 85 -2.48 11.52 -14.73
N GLN A 86 -1.37 11.94 -15.34
CA GLN A 86 -0.39 11.02 -15.91
C GLN A 86 0.21 10.02 -14.88
N ASN A 87 0.39 10.46 -13.63
CA ASN A 87 0.93 9.60 -12.57
C ASN A 87 -0.14 8.60 -12.10
N GLU A 88 -1.34 9.09 -11.87
CA GLU A 88 -2.48 8.26 -11.49
C GLU A 88 -2.80 7.23 -12.57
N ILE A 89 -2.84 7.63 -13.84
CA ILE A 89 -3.04 6.70 -14.97
C ILE A 89 -1.94 5.63 -15.01
N ARG A 90 -0.67 6.01 -14.85
CA ARG A 90 0.44 5.04 -14.81
C ARG A 90 0.34 4.09 -13.61
N THR A 91 -0.05 4.59 -12.44
CA THR A 91 -0.30 3.77 -11.25
C THR A 91 -1.44 2.78 -11.49
N LEU A 92 -2.57 3.24 -12.05
CA LEU A 92 -3.70 2.37 -12.39
C LEU A 92 -3.33 1.25 -13.37
N LEU A 93 -2.48 1.56 -14.35
CA LEU A 93 -1.99 0.58 -15.34
C LEU A 93 -1.01 -0.43 -14.75
N SER A 94 -0.41 -0.13 -13.59
CA SER A 94 0.51 -1.03 -12.88
C SER A 94 -0.19 -1.98 -11.91
N VAL A 95 -1.48 -1.80 -11.64
CA VAL A 95 -2.24 -2.67 -10.75
C VAL A 95 -2.35 -4.06 -11.36
N GLU A 96 -1.69 -5.02 -10.75
CA GLU A 96 -1.57 -6.41 -11.21
C GLU A 96 -1.93 -7.37 -10.07
N GLU A 97 -2.72 -8.40 -10.38
CA GLU A 97 -2.92 -9.54 -9.50
C GLU A 97 -1.77 -10.51 -9.71
N ILE A 98 -0.90 -10.65 -8.71
CA ILE A 98 0.30 -11.51 -8.78
C ILE A 98 0.05 -12.90 -8.18
N ARG A 99 -0.98 -13.07 -7.35
CA ARG A 99 -1.48 -14.36 -6.88
C ARG A 99 -3.00 -14.30 -6.77
N PRO A 100 -3.73 -15.22 -7.44
CA PRO A 100 -5.18 -15.25 -7.34
C PRO A 100 -5.65 -15.74 -5.96
N ARG A 101 -6.87 -15.38 -5.61
CA ARG A 101 -7.56 -15.88 -4.42
C ARG A 101 -7.74 -17.41 -4.47
N ASP A 102 -7.47 -18.08 -3.36
CA ASP A 102 -7.88 -19.46 -3.14
C ASP A 102 -9.04 -19.51 -2.13
N ALA A 103 -10.25 -19.68 -2.65
CA ALA A 103 -11.47 -19.67 -1.82
C ALA A 103 -11.60 -20.93 -0.95
N GLU A 104 -10.95 -22.04 -1.31
CA GLU A 104 -11.00 -23.29 -0.54
C GLU A 104 -10.20 -23.17 0.76
N HIS A 105 -9.06 -22.45 0.68
CA HIS A 105 -8.17 -22.25 1.83
C HIS A 105 -8.37 -20.91 2.52
N HIS A 106 -9.30 -20.07 2.06
CA HIS A 106 -9.50 -18.71 2.54
C HIS A 106 -8.26 -17.80 2.34
N ASP A 107 -7.50 -18.08 1.31
CA ASP A 107 -6.35 -17.28 0.95
C ASP A 107 -6.77 -16.12 0.05
N GLY A 108 -6.68 -14.90 0.52
CA GLY A 108 -6.97 -13.71 -0.28
C GLY A 108 -6.00 -13.54 -1.44
N ALA A 109 -6.41 -12.82 -2.47
CA ALA A 109 -5.54 -12.49 -3.60
C ALA A 109 -4.42 -11.52 -3.18
N VAL A 110 -3.29 -11.61 -3.89
CA VAL A 110 -2.16 -10.68 -3.74
C VAL A 110 -2.06 -9.80 -4.97
N TYR A 111 -2.03 -8.49 -4.73
CA TYR A 111 -1.87 -7.48 -5.76
C TYR A 111 -0.51 -6.79 -5.64
N TYR A 112 -0.03 -6.26 -6.76
CA TYR A 112 1.14 -5.41 -6.82
C TYR A 112 0.76 -4.07 -7.46
N VAL A 113 1.24 -2.96 -6.87
CA VAL A 113 1.00 -1.61 -7.36
C VAL A 113 2.31 -0.82 -7.37
N ASP A 114 2.70 -0.34 -8.55
CA ASP A 114 3.82 0.56 -8.74
C ASP A 114 3.31 2.02 -8.78
N VAL A 115 3.40 2.69 -7.64
CA VAL A 115 2.87 4.04 -7.44
C VAL A 115 3.77 5.08 -8.09
N ARG A 116 3.20 5.81 -9.04
CA ARG A 116 3.89 6.88 -9.76
C ARG A 116 3.55 8.25 -9.16
N GLY A 117 4.51 9.15 -9.22
CA GLY A 117 4.34 10.50 -8.67
C GLY A 117 4.53 10.55 -7.14
N GLY A 118 4.17 11.69 -6.56
CA GLY A 118 4.33 11.95 -5.12
C GLY A 118 3.05 11.73 -4.32
N PHE A 119 2.02 11.15 -4.91
CA PHE A 119 0.70 10.89 -4.31
C PHE A 119 0.22 11.97 -3.32
N TYR A 120 0.61 13.24 -3.56
CA TYR A 120 0.21 14.44 -2.82
C TYR A 120 0.59 14.47 -1.33
N LEU A 121 1.54 13.65 -0.87
CA LEU A 121 1.93 13.62 0.54
C LEU A 121 2.44 14.97 1.03
N ASN A 122 3.23 15.70 0.23
CA ASN A 122 3.70 17.04 0.60
C ASN A 122 2.54 18.02 0.81
N ASP A 123 1.52 17.96 -0.06
CA ASP A 123 0.35 18.82 0.06
C ASP A 123 -0.42 18.52 1.36
N LEU A 124 -0.47 17.23 1.79
CA LEU A 124 -1.08 16.83 3.05
C LEU A 124 -0.32 17.42 4.24
N MET A 125 1.00 17.34 4.20
CA MET A 125 1.83 17.88 5.28
C MET A 125 1.76 19.42 5.35
N GLU A 126 1.71 20.10 4.20
CA GLU A 126 1.59 21.57 4.14
C GLU A 126 0.27 22.10 4.71
N GLN A 127 -0.80 21.30 4.71
CA GLN A 127 -2.09 21.71 5.30
C GLN A 127 -2.18 21.51 6.83
N GLY A 128 -1.15 20.95 7.48
CA GLY A 128 -1.11 20.77 8.93
C GLY A 128 -1.44 19.37 9.44
N GLY A 129 -1.48 18.39 8.55
CA GLY A 129 -1.73 16.99 8.91
C GLY A 129 -3.20 16.56 8.82
N ILE A 130 -3.53 15.46 9.45
CA ILE A 130 -4.84 14.79 9.41
C ILE A 130 -5.14 14.15 10.77
N SER A 131 -6.32 14.44 11.34
CA SER A 131 -6.74 13.98 12.66
C SER A 131 -7.67 12.75 12.64
N SER A 132 -8.05 12.25 11.46
CA SER A 132 -8.92 11.08 11.33
C SER A 132 -8.82 10.38 9.97
N ASP A 133 -9.19 9.10 9.94
CA ASP A 133 -9.30 8.33 8.69
C ASP A 133 -10.30 8.95 7.70
N GLY A 134 -11.36 9.60 8.22
CA GLY A 134 -12.34 10.31 7.40
C GLY A 134 -11.74 11.51 6.67
N GLU A 135 -10.96 12.33 7.38
CA GLU A 135 -10.24 13.46 6.76
C GLU A 135 -9.19 12.99 5.77
N LEU A 136 -8.48 11.88 6.08
CA LEU A 136 -7.54 11.27 5.14
C LEU A 136 -8.24 10.82 3.85
N ALA A 137 -9.38 10.15 3.98
CA ALA A 137 -10.17 9.73 2.84
C ALA A 137 -10.64 10.91 1.98
N ASP A 138 -11.16 11.97 2.61
CA ASP A 138 -11.60 13.18 1.92
C ASP A 138 -10.45 13.90 1.23
N PHE A 139 -9.28 13.98 1.86
CA PHE A 139 -8.07 14.54 1.26
C PHE A 139 -7.66 13.76 0.00
N VAL A 140 -7.51 12.43 0.13
CA VAL A 140 -7.07 11.55 -0.96
C VAL A 140 -8.03 11.66 -2.14
N VAL A 141 -9.35 11.55 -1.91
CA VAL A 141 -10.36 11.68 -2.96
C VAL A 141 -10.31 13.04 -3.64
N ASN A 142 -10.24 14.12 -2.87
CA ASN A 142 -10.17 15.46 -3.42
C ASN A 142 -8.95 15.65 -4.32
N ARG A 143 -7.77 15.18 -3.91
CA ARG A 143 -6.53 15.29 -4.71
C ARG A 143 -6.57 14.43 -5.96
N LEU A 144 -6.99 13.16 -5.86
CA LEU A 144 -7.09 12.24 -7.00
C LEU A 144 -8.10 12.71 -8.04
N THR A 145 -9.26 13.20 -7.59
CA THR A 145 -10.32 13.67 -8.50
C THR A 145 -10.18 15.14 -8.88
N LYS A 146 -9.17 15.86 -8.38
CA LYS A 146 -8.99 17.31 -8.55
C LYS A 146 -10.23 18.10 -8.11
N GLY A 147 -10.90 17.63 -7.04
CA GLY A 147 -12.08 18.27 -6.48
C GLY A 147 -13.41 17.91 -7.19
N LEU A 148 -13.40 16.98 -8.13
CA LEU A 148 -14.62 16.60 -8.86
C LEU A 148 -15.50 15.59 -8.11
N ALA A 149 -14.97 14.80 -7.19
CA ALA A 149 -15.71 13.86 -6.36
C ALA A 149 -15.44 14.08 -4.87
N LYS A 150 -16.39 13.62 -4.04
CA LYS A 150 -16.29 13.58 -2.58
C LYS A 150 -16.90 12.25 -2.13
N ASN A 151 -16.31 11.57 -1.16
CA ASN A 151 -16.75 10.33 -0.51
C ASN A 151 -15.95 9.08 -0.94
N LEU A 152 -14.86 8.82 -0.23
CA LEU A 152 -14.28 7.50 -0.02
C LEU A 152 -14.53 7.14 1.45
N LYS A 153 -14.82 5.88 1.75
CA LYS A 153 -14.82 5.39 3.13
C LYS A 153 -13.58 4.53 3.29
N ILE A 154 -12.71 4.93 4.20
CA ILE A 154 -11.65 4.07 4.71
C ILE A 154 -12.20 3.40 5.97
N SER A 155 -12.11 2.08 6.05
CA SER A 155 -12.54 1.30 7.21
C SER A 155 -11.47 0.28 7.50
N THR A 156 -10.91 0.34 8.69
CA THR A 156 -9.90 -0.62 9.15
C THR A 156 -10.56 -1.58 10.12
N PRO A 157 -10.58 -2.90 9.85
CA PRO A 157 -11.05 -3.90 10.80
C PRO A 157 -10.02 -4.08 11.93
N ASP A 158 -10.44 -4.75 13.00
CA ASP A 158 -9.53 -5.24 14.03
C ASP A 158 -8.56 -6.27 13.43
N TYR A 159 -7.29 -6.20 13.76
CA TYR A 159 -6.27 -7.14 13.28
C TYR A 159 -5.23 -7.48 14.35
N GLY A 160 -4.66 -8.69 14.27
CA GLY A 160 -3.53 -9.11 15.10
C GLY A 160 -2.20 -8.89 14.39
N CYS A 161 -1.10 -9.02 15.11
CA CYS A 161 0.24 -8.95 14.53
C CYS A 161 1.28 -9.57 15.45
N ALA A 162 2.46 -9.87 14.89
CA ALA A 162 3.67 -10.15 15.63
C ALA A 162 4.87 -9.60 14.85
N SER A 163 5.83 -9.02 15.52
CA SER A 163 7.01 -8.43 14.89
C SER A 163 8.24 -8.64 15.73
N PHE A 164 9.40 -8.76 15.08
CA PHE A 164 10.70 -8.84 15.78
C PHE A 164 11.82 -8.33 14.88
N THR A 165 12.95 -7.99 15.53
CA THR A 165 14.22 -7.75 14.87
C THR A 165 15.18 -8.90 15.15
N ALA A 166 16.12 -9.17 14.26
CA ALA A 166 17.17 -10.18 14.41
C ALA A 166 18.40 -9.77 13.61
N THR A 167 19.53 -10.45 13.84
CA THR A 167 20.73 -10.31 13.02
C THR A 167 20.98 -11.61 12.29
N ALA A 168 21.20 -11.58 10.98
CA ALA A 168 21.58 -12.74 10.21
C ALA A 168 23.05 -13.14 10.50
N ALA A 169 23.40 -14.40 10.25
CA ALA A 169 24.76 -14.91 10.54
C ALA A 169 25.89 -14.19 9.80
N ASP A 170 25.58 -13.53 8.69
CA ASP A 170 26.49 -12.66 7.92
C ASP A 170 26.57 -11.22 8.43
N GLY A 171 25.76 -10.88 9.43
CA GLY A 171 25.70 -9.57 10.07
C GLY A 171 24.62 -8.63 9.54
N ASP A 172 23.78 -9.07 8.61
CA ASP A 172 22.67 -8.27 8.09
C ASP A 172 21.59 -8.04 9.14
N ALA A 173 21.12 -6.82 9.25
CA ALA A 173 20.00 -6.46 10.11
C ALA A 173 18.67 -6.89 9.49
N LEU A 174 17.87 -7.65 10.24
CA LEU A 174 16.57 -8.17 9.80
C LEU A 174 15.42 -7.58 10.63
N PHE A 175 14.31 -7.31 9.95
CA PHE A 175 13.04 -6.92 10.54
C PHE A 175 11.95 -7.84 10.04
N ALA A 176 11.23 -8.50 10.92
CA ALA A 176 10.27 -9.54 10.58
C ALA A 176 8.88 -9.23 11.12
N ARG A 177 7.83 -9.57 10.34
CA ARG A 177 6.44 -9.31 10.72
C ARG A 177 5.45 -10.31 10.16
N ASN A 178 4.47 -10.70 11.00
CA ASN A 178 3.19 -11.28 10.62
C ASN A 178 2.07 -10.24 10.74
N TYR A 179 1.25 -10.14 9.71
CA TYR A 179 -0.03 -9.44 9.72
C TYR A 179 -1.16 -10.45 9.84
N ASP A 180 -1.91 -10.42 10.95
CA ASP A 180 -3.02 -11.35 11.21
C ASP A 180 -4.34 -10.61 11.04
N ASN A 181 -5.26 -11.16 10.25
CA ASN A 181 -6.59 -10.62 9.99
C ASN A 181 -7.54 -11.74 9.58
N ASP A 182 -8.79 -11.42 9.28
CA ASP A 182 -9.67 -12.27 8.50
C ASP A 182 -9.14 -12.41 7.05
N GLU A 183 -9.76 -13.28 6.25
CA GLU A 183 -9.45 -13.38 4.83
C GLU A 183 -9.51 -11.99 4.17
N THR A 184 -8.41 -11.54 3.57
CA THR A 184 -8.31 -10.25 2.92
C THR A 184 -7.40 -10.27 1.70
N ASN A 185 -7.59 -9.31 0.79
CA ASN A 185 -6.67 -9.09 -0.32
C ASN A 185 -5.52 -8.17 0.13
N THR A 186 -4.30 -8.64 -0.01
CA THR A 186 -3.10 -7.84 0.30
C THR A 186 -2.55 -7.17 -0.94
N CYS A 187 -1.87 -6.05 -0.75
CA CYS A 187 -1.25 -5.27 -1.84
C CYS A 187 0.19 -4.92 -1.48
N ILE A 188 1.11 -5.35 -2.32
CA ILE A 188 2.51 -4.91 -2.26
C ILE A 188 2.61 -3.60 -3.03
N VAL A 189 3.09 -2.55 -2.35
CA VAL A 189 3.12 -1.18 -2.84
C VAL A 189 4.56 -0.74 -3.01
N ARG A 190 4.95 -0.43 -4.24
CA ARG A 190 6.22 0.21 -4.55
C ARG A 190 6.04 1.70 -4.73
N THR A 191 6.87 2.51 -4.09
CA THR A 191 7.04 3.93 -4.43
C THR A 191 8.46 4.20 -4.92
N HIS A 192 8.68 5.38 -5.53
CA HIS A 192 9.96 5.73 -6.11
C HIS A 192 10.60 6.90 -5.38
N ALA A 193 11.93 6.87 -5.28
CA ALA A 193 12.69 7.99 -4.74
C ALA A 193 12.38 9.29 -5.50
N ARG A 194 12.23 10.36 -4.74
CA ARG A 194 12.01 11.70 -5.24
C ARG A 194 12.87 12.67 -4.42
N LYS A 195 12.98 13.93 -4.86
CA LYS A 195 13.74 14.91 -4.10
C LYS A 195 13.24 14.99 -2.65
N GLY A 196 14.08 14.61 -1.69
CA GLY A 196 13.79 14.61 -0.26
C GLY A 196 12.85 13.49 0.19
N ARG A 197 12.70 12.40 -0.59
CA ARG A 197 11.87 11.24 -0.23
C ARG A 197 12.48 9.95 -0.76
N HIS A 198 12.41 8.91 0.03
CA HIS A 198 12.91 7.57 -0.26
C HIS A 198 12.03 6.78 -1.23
N ALA A 199 12.62 5.83 -1.95
CA ALA A 199 11.89 4.73 -2.56
C ALA A 199 11.52 3.71 -1.49
N THR A 200 10.38 3.03 -1.65
CA THR A 200 9.89 2.09 -0.65
C THR A 200 9.26 0.84 -1.27
N ILE A 201 9.30 -0.25 -0.52
CA ILE A 201 8.38 -1.39 -0.65
C ILE A 201 7.58 -1.46 0.65
N SER A 202 6.27 -1.49 0.56
CA SER A 202 5.37 -1.57 1.71
C SER A 202 4.18 -2.47 1.42
N THR A 203 3.44 -2.86 2.45
CA THR A 203 2.23 -3.68 2.34
C THR A 203 1.00 -2.87 2.78
N ALA A 204 -0.12 -3.09 2.09
CA ALA A 204 -1.42 -2.53 2.42
C ALA A 204 -2.51 -3.62 2.35
N ASP A 205 -3.59 -3.43 3.10
CA ASP A 205 -4.79 -4.26 3.05
C ASP A 205 -5.87 -3.56 2.21
N LEU A 206 -6.32 -4.21 1.14
CA LEU A 206 -7.30 -3.63 0.22
C LEU A 206 -8.73 -3.63 0.79
N SER A 207 -8.99 -4.36 1.88
CA SER A 207 -10.26 -4.27 2.58
C SER A 207 -10.50 -2.87 3.16
N PHE A 208 -9.44 -2.13 3.50
CA PHE A 208 -9.52 -0.76 4.01
C PHE A 208 -10.14 0.23 3.02
N VAL A 209 -10.06 -0.06 1.72
CA VAL A 209 -10.74 0.70 0.67
C VAL A 209 -11.97 -0.03 0.10
N GLY A 210 -12.46 -1.07 0.80
CA GLY A 210 -13.69 -1.79 0.48
C GLY A 210 -13.56 -2.84 -0.63
N ILE A 211 -12.35 -3.22 -1.03
CA ILE A 211 -12.12 -4.33 -1.97
C ILE A 211 -12.17 -5.65 -1.20
N LYS A 212 -13.30 -6.31 -1.25
CA LYS A 212 -13.55 -7.57 -0.54
C LYS A 212 -12.85 -8.76 -1.19
N PRO A 213 -12.38 -9.75 -0.41
CA PRO A 213 -11.67 -10.91 -0.95
C PRO A 213 -12.49 -11.70 -1.98
N GLU A 214 -13.81 -11.85 -1.78
CA GLU A 214 -14.66 -12.62 -2.68
C GLU A 214 -14.82 -12.00 -4.07
N LYS A 215 -14.56 -10.69 -4.19
CA LYS A 215 -14.72 -9.95 -5.44
C LYS A 215 -13.39 -9.64 -6.11
N GLY A 216 -12.36 -9.36 -5.33
CA GLY A 216 -11.11 -8.84 -5.85
C GLY A 216 -11.27 -7.50 -6.57
N ILE A 217 -10.32 -7.15 -7.42
CA ILE A 217 -10.35 -5.94 -8.25
C ILE A 217 -11.09 -6.24 -9.56
N GLN A 218 -12.25 -5.62 -9.76
CA GLN A 218 -13.08 -5.78 -10.95
C GLN A 218 -13.24 -4.45 -11.69
N GLY A 219 -12.41 -4.24 -12.70
CA GLY A 219 -12.53 -3.06 -13.56
C GLY A 219 -11.81 -1.82 -13.04
N ILE A 220 -12.01 -0.71 -13.75
CA ILE A 220 -11.26 0.54 -13.56
C ILE A 220 -11.60 1.24 -12.25
N MET A 221 -12.83 1.08 -11.74
CA MET A 221 -13.26 1.76 -10.52
C MET A 221 -12.55 1.17 -9.28
N ASP A 222 -12.45 -0.17 -9.21
CA ASP A 222 -11.72 -0.82 -8.11
C ASP A 222 -10.21 -0.53 -8.21
N LYS A 223 -9.66 -0.50 -9.45
CA LYS A 223 -8.29 -0.04 -9.64
C LYS A 223 -8.08 1.40 -9.15
N ALA A 224 -9.07 2.27 -9.30
CA ALA A 224 -8.98 3.64 -8.81
C ALA A 224 -8.87 3.72 -7.27
N LEU A 225 -9.46 2.77 -6.54
CA LEU A 225 -9.28 2.67 -5.08
C LEU A 225 -7.82 2.36 -4.70
N CYS A 226 -7.10 1.63 -5.55
CA CYS A 226 -5.68 1.35 -5.33
C CYS A 226 -4.78 2.60 -5.39
N LEU A 227 -5.26 3.75 -5.86
CA LEU A 227 -4.53 5.01 -5.76
C LEU A 227 -4.36 5.49 -4.31
N ALA A 228 -5.16 4.97 -3.38
CA ALA A 228 -5.08 5.28 -1.95
C ALA A 228 -4.06 4.42 -1.18
N VAL A 229 -3.57 3.30 -1.77
CA VAL A 229 -2.72 2.33 -1.04
C VAL A 229 -1.44 2.91 -0.41
N PRO A 230 -0.80 3.98 -0.92
CA PRO A 230 0.34 4.58 -0.22
C PRO A 230 0.01 5.11 1.17
N TYR A 231 -1.25 5.44 1.42
CA TYR A 231 -1.72 5.95 2.72
C TYR A 231 -2.21 4.85 3.68
N LEU A 232 -2.19 3.59 3.24
CA LEU A 232 -2.68 2.43 4.00
C LEU A 232 -1.53 1.51 4.43
N THR A 233 -0.35 2.07 4.63
CA THR A 233 0.88 1.33 4.97
C THR A 233 0.73 0.60 6.30
N LEU A 234 0.95 -0.71 6.30
CA LEU A 234 0.97 -1.58 7.48
C LEU A 234 2.38 -1.90 7.95
N ASP A 235 3.28 -2.05 7.00
CA ASP A 235 4.71 -2.32 7.17
C ASP A 235 5.47 -1.99 5.88
N GLY A 236 6.77 -1.94 5.95
CA GLY A 236 7.60 -1.70 4.78
C GLY A 236 9.05 -1.38 5.10
N VAL A 237 9.84 -1.18 4.05
CA VAL A 237 11.24 -0.74 4.11
C VAL A 237 11.50 0.32 3.05
N ASN A 238 12.41 1.25 3.34
CA ASN A 238 12.88 2.26 2.40
C ASN A 238 14.28 1.96 1.84
N ASP A 239 14.74 2.79 0.91
CA ASP A 239 16.07 2.63 0.28
C ASP A 239 17.25 3.08 1.15
N ALA A 240 17.00 3.70 2.32
CA ALA A 240 18.00 3.89 3.36
C ALA A 240 18.17 2.65 4.26
N GLY A 241 17.20 1.72 4.25
CA GLY A 241 17.16 0.54 5.12
C GLY A 241 16.40 0.77 6.42
N VAL A 242 15.54 1.79 6.48
CA VAL A 242 14.59 1.97 7.59
C VAL A 242 13.34 1.15 7.34
N SER A 243 12.94 0.34 8.31
CA SER A 243 11.70 -0.43 8.30
C SER A 243 10.82 -0.05 9.47
N CYS A 244 9.51 -0.14 9.28
CA CYS A 244 8.55 0.06 10.35
C CYS A 244 7.29 -0.79 10.15
N CYS A 245 6.58 -1.06 11.26
CA CYS A 245 5.27 -1.71 11.23
C CYS A 245 4.36 -1.22 12.35
N ILE A 246 3.07 -1.55 12.22
CA ILE A 246 2.01 -1.26 13.18
C ILE A 246 1.42 -2.57 13.71
N ASN A 247 1.31 -2.70 15.04
CA ASN A 247 0.62 -3.79 15.70
C ASN A 247 -0.48 -3.24 16.61
N MET A 248 -1.64 -3.89 16.63
CA MET A 248 -2.74 -3.50 17.51
C MET A 248 -2.44 -3.91 18.95
N THR A 249 -2.71 -3.03 19.94
CA THR A 249 -2.44 -3.29 21.35
C THR A 249 -3.68 -3.51 22.20
N TYR A 250 -4.86 -3.17 21.66
CA TYR A 250 -6.13 -3.27 22.39
C TYR A 250 -6.12 -2.60 23.77
N GLN A 251 -5.26 -1.59 24.01
CA GLN A 251 -5.30 -0.88 25.26
C GLN A 251 -6.64 -0.13 25.37
N GLY A 252 -7.35 -0.34 26.45
CA GLY A 252 -8.68 0.20 26.58
C GLY A 252 -9.01 0.57 28.00
N GLY A 253 -10.07 1.32 28.17
CA GLY A 253 -10.70 1.55 29.46
C GLY A 253 -11.10 0.20 30.06
N GLY A 254 -10.95 0.06 31.37
CA GLY A 254 -11.12 -1.16 32.14
C GLY A 254 -12.35 -2.01 31.78
N ASP A 255 -12.39 -3.22 32.31
CA ASP A 255 -13.48 -4.22 32.19
C ASP A 255 -13.51 -5.06 30.90
N GLY A 256 -12.38 -5.21 30.17
CA GLY A 256 -12.34 -5.97 28.92
C GLY A 256 -13.18 -5.34 27.82
N GLY A 257 -13.36 -4.02 27.92
CA GLY A 257 -14.12 -3.22 26.99
C GLY A 257 -13.40 -2.97 25.69
N THR A 258 -14.00 -2.16 24.86
CA THR A 258 -13.49 -1.69 23.56
C THR A 258 -12.15 -0.98 23.75
N ALA A 259 -11.18 -1.28 22.88
CA ALA A 259 -9.93 -0.55 22.85
C ALA A 259 -10.19 0.96 22.65
N VAL A 260 -9.36 1.78 23.31
CA VAL A 260 -9.44 3.24 23.21
C VAL A 260 -8.29 3.72 22.32
N ALA A 261 -8.61 4.40 21.25
CA ALA A 261 -7.65 4.99 20.33
C ALA A 261 -6.82 6.08 21.02
N THR A 262 -5.54 6.18 20.70
CA THR A 262 -4.76 7.36 21.03
C THR A 262 -5.34 8.55 20.26
N ASN A 263 -5.55 9.68 20.94
CA ASN A 263 -6.19 10.85 20.38
C ASN A 263 -5.61 12.12 21.03
N GLN A 264 -4.33 12.35 20.79
CA GLN A 264 -3.62 13.50 21.36
C GLN A 264 -4.20 14.81 20.80
N ASN A 265 -4.16 15.86 21.61
CA ASN A 265 -4.66 17.17 21.21
C ASN A 265 -3.78 18.25 21.86
N THR A 266 -2.64 18.53 21.25
CA THR A 266 -1.72 19.59 21.66
C THR A 266 -1.66 20.69 20.57
N GLU A 267 -0.60 21.47 20.52
CA GLU A 267 -0.39 22.46 19.46
C GLU A 267 0.36 21.90 18.24
N LYS A 268 0.67 20.60 18.25
CA LYS A 268 1.36 19.94 17.13
C LYS A 268 0.37 19.65 15.98
N PRO A 269 0.86 19.53 14.74
CA PRO A 269 0.04 19.02 13.64
C PRO A 269 -0.35 17.55 13.89
N ASP A 270 -1.48 17.14 13.31
CA ASP A 270 -2.09 15.83 13.52
C ASP A 270 -1.58 14.78 12.54
N MET A 271 -1.56 13.51 12.96
CA MET A 271 -1.15 12.39 12.14
C MET A 271 -1.90 11.11 12.52
N THR A 272 -2.43 10.38 11.52
CA THR A 272 -3.01 9.07 11.73
C THR A 272 -1.96 7.96 11.70
N SER A 273 -2.31 6.78 12.23
CA SER A 273 -1.41 5.63 12.37
C SER A 273 -0.72 5.22 11.06
N THR A 274 -1.50 4.98 10.00
CA THR A 274 -0.94 4.54 8.71
C THR A 274 -0.17 5.64 7.98
N LEU A 275 -0.58 6.90 8.19
CA LEU A 275 0.15 8.05 7.66
C LEU A 275 1.51 8.20 8.34
N MET A 276 1.60 7.95 9.65
CA MET A 276 2.87 7.98 10.38
C MET A 276 3.88 6.99 9.80
N LEU A 277 3.47 5.75 9.53
CA LEU A 277 4.33 4.76 8.88
C LEU A 277 4.78 5.24 7.49
N ARG A 278 3.85 5.83 6.72
CA ARG A 278 4.20 6.40 5.42
C ARG A 278 5.23 7.52 5.54
N MET A 279 5.11 8.39 6.54
CA MET A 279 6.06 9.46 6.80
C MET A 279 7.45 8.93 7.19
N ILE A 280 7.51 7.94 8.06
CA ILE A 280 8.78 7.27 8.44
C ILE A 280 9.45 6.72 7.18
N LEU A 281 8.74 5.91 6.39
CA LEU A 281 9.30 5.28 5.18
C LEU A 281 9.72 6.28 4.11
N ASP A 282 9.03 7.41 3.98
CA ASP A 282 9.34 8.40 2.94
C ASP A 282 10.48 9.35 3.31
N TYR A 283 10.74 9.60 4.61
CA TYR A 283 11.60 10.69 5.02
C TYR A 283 12.73 10.32 5.98
N ALA A 284 12.69 9.17 6.65
CA ALA A 284 13.72 8.79 7.61
C ALA A 284 14.93 8.12 6.94
N ASP A 285 16.13 8.65 7.18
CA ASP A 285 17.41 8.03 6.80
C ASP A 285 17.88 6.99 7.82
N ASP A 286 17.43 7.10 9.08
CA ASP A 286 17.80 6.21 10.20
C ASP A 286 16.70 6.20 11.29
N LEU A 287 16.97 5.48 12.38
CA LEU A 287 16.06 5.34 13.52
C LEU A 287 15.81 6.68 14.22
N GLU A 288 16.84 7.51 14.39
CA GLU A 288 16.73 8.80 15.06
C GLU A 288 15.79 9.73 14.30
N GLU A 289 15.95 9.84 12.99
CA GLU A 289 15.07 10.65 12.16
C GLU A 289 13.63 10.15 12.16
N ALA A 290 13.44 8.80 12.17
CA ALA A 290 12.11 8.22 12.31
C ALA A 290 11.43 8.65 13.62
N ILE A 291 12.16 8.62 14.74
CA ILE A 291 11.63 9.05 16.04
C ILE A 291 11.38 10.55 16.06
N GLU A 292 12.27 11.38 15.49
CA GLU A 292 12.05 12.80 15.36
C GLU A 292 10.79 13.13 14.54
N ILE A 293 10.53 12.40 13.45
CA ILE A 293 9.30 12.56 12.67
C ILE A 293 8.09 12.33 13.57
N VAL A 294 8.05 11.20 14.27
CA VAL A 294 6.93 10.83 15.14
C VAL A 294 6.69 11.86 16.24
N GLN A 295 7.75 12.39 16.86
CA GLN A 295 7.65 13.38 17.94
C GLN A 295 7.13 14.75 17.52
N ARG A 296 7.11 15.05 16.22
CA ARG A 296 6.61 16.34 15.70
C ARG A 296 5.10 16.43 15.61
N TYR A 297 4.39 15.33 15.76
CA TYR A 297 2.95 15.26 15.51
C TYR A 297 2.17 14.75 16.74
N ASP A 298 0.91 15.10 16.81
CA ASP A 298 -0.06 14.46 17.67
C ASP A 298 -0.63 13.22 16.95
N LEU A 299 -0.64 12.09 17.65
CA LEU A 299 -1.16 10.83 17.10
C LEU A 299 -2.66 10.72 17.31
N HIS A 300 -3.36 10.41 16.22
CA HIS A 300 -4.76 9.99 16.19
C HIS A 300 -4.84 8.59 15.61
N ASP A 301 -4.99 7.57 16.47
CA ASP A 301 -5.01 6.19 16.02
C ASP A 301 -6.17 5.91 15.08
N SER A 302 -5.88 5.24 13.98
CA SER A 302 -6.84 4.77 12.99
C SER A 302 -7.79 3.71 13.58
N ALA A 303 -8.90 3.42 12.89
CA ALA A 303 -9.81 2.32 13.23
C ALA A 303 -10.46 2.39 14.62
N HIS A 304 -10.40 3.51 15.32
CA HIS A 304 -10.92 3.64 16.68
C HIS A 304 -10.39 2.60 17.68
N THR A 305 -9.12 2.21 17.53
CA THR A 305 -8.43 1.27 18.40
C THR A 305 -7.04 1.79 18.72
N SER A 306 -6.25 1.04 19.47
CA SER A 306 -4.90 1.46 19.87
C SER A 306 -3.82 0.59 19.23
N PHE A 307 -2.68 1.22 18.98
CA PHE A 307 -1.55 0.59 18.34
C PHE A 307 -0.24 0.87 19.08
N HIS A 308 0.75 0.04 18.80
CA HIS A 308 2.15 0.32 18.99
C HIS A 308 2.94 0.00 17.71
N TYR A 309 4.15 0.49 17.65
CA TYR A 309 4.91 0.48 16.41
C TYR A 309 6.33 0.00 16.70
N MET A 310 6.92 -0.71 15.75
CA MET A 310 8.34 -1.02 15.76
C MET A 310 9.00 -0.32 14.58
N VAL A 311 10.17 0.25 14.83
CA VAL A 311 11.03 0.86 13.81
C VAL A 311 12.42 0.29 13.97
N ALA A 312 13.10 -0.01 12.86
CA ALA A 312 14.50 -0.42 12.86
C ALA A 312 15.23 0.13 11.64
N ASP A 313 16.54 0.24 11.71
CA ASP A 313 17.39 0.68 10.61
C ASP A 313 18.50 -0.33 10.26
N ALA A 314 19.21 -0.05 9.17
CA ALA A 314 20.26 -0.92 8.64
C ALA A 314 21.48 -1.09 9.56
N SER A 315 21.59 -0.32 10.64
CA SER A 315 22.64 -0.52 11.66
C SER A 315 22.31 -1.60 12.69
N GLY A 316 21.07 -2.16 12.64
CA GLY A 316 20.53 -3.08 13.62
C GLY A 316 19.89 -2.41 14.84
N ARG A 317 19.89 -1.07 14.88
CA ARG A 317 19.19 -0.34 15.93
C ARG A 317 17.68 -0.40 15.70
N SER A 318 16.93 -0.53 16.79
CA SER A 318 15.47 -0.57 16.75
C SER A 318 14.84 0.13 17.95
N ALA A 319 13.56 0.48 17.81
CA ALA A 319 12.75 1.00 18.89
C ALA A 319 11.30 0.53 18.77
N ILE A 320 10.68 0.28 19.94
CA ILE A 320 9.24 0.11 20.07
C ILE A 320 8.65 1.43 20.57
N LEU A 321 7.64 1.92 19.85
CA LEU A 321 6.97 3.19 20.12
C LEU A 321 5.59 2.89 20.68
N GLU A 322 5.32 3.33 21.91
CA GLU A 322 4.05 3.12 22.60
C GLU A 322 3.51 4.42 23.16
N TRP A 323 2.22 4.67 22.99
CA TRP A 323 1.54 5.78 23.63
C TRP A 323 0.76 5.29 24.84
N VAL A 324 1.20 5.67 26.02
CA VAL A 324 0.68 5.16 27.31
C VAL A 324 0.36 6.30 28.28
N CYS A 325 -0.54 6.04 29.19
CA CYS A 325 -0.94 6.95 30.25
C CYS A 325 -0.15 6.66 31.51
N GLY A 326 1.01 7.11 31.74
CA GLY A 326 1.76 6.99 32.99
C GLY A 326 1.22 5.95 33.99
N ASP A 327 0.95 6.38 35.24
CA ASP A 327 0.37 5.50 36.27
C ASP A 327 -1.16 5.32 36.18
N ASP A 328 -1.83 6.07 35.34
CA ASP A 328 -3.29 6.01 35.12
C ASP A 328 -3.62 5.35 33.78
N ILE A 329 -3.86 4.05 33.83
CA ILE A 329 -4.27 3.25 32.67
C ILE A 329 -5.75 3.36 32.32
N THR A 330 -6.51 4.18 33.07
CA THR A 330 -7.96 4.39 32.87
C THR A 330 -8.29 5.56 31.94
N ASP A 331 -7.40 5.90 31.02
CA ASP A 331 -7.61 6.89 29.99
C ASP A 331 -8.80 6.52 29.11
N ASN A 332 -9.89 7.28 29.23
CA ASN A 332 -11.15 6.96 28.54
C ASN A 332 -11.25 7.52 27.12
N ASP A 333 -10.37 8.43 26.72
CA ASP A 333 -10.42 9.11 25.40
C ASP A 333 -9.08 9.13 24.64
N GLY A 334 -8.01 8.56 25.22
CA GLY A 334 -6.71 8.47 24.62
C GLY A 334 -5.94 9.80 24.53
N SER A 335 -6.48 10.89 25.08
CA SER A 335 -5.87 12.22 24.95
C SER A 335 -4.67 12.46 25.86
N ALA A 336 -4.64 11.77 27.02
CA ALA A 336 -3.58 11.90 28.01
C ALA A 336 -2.32 11.07 27.73
N ARG A 337 -2.36 10.22 26.69
CA ARG A 337 -1.26 9.31 26.34
C ARG A 337 -0.03 10.07 25.88
N LYS A 338 1.13 9.55 26.28
CA LYS A 338 2.44 10.09 25.89
C LYS A 338 3.26 9.01 25.22
N LEU A 339 4.05 9.42 24.23
CA LEU A 339 4.99 8.53 23.57
C LEU A 339 6.09 8.08 24.56
N VAL A 340 6.25 6.77 24.66
CA VAL A 340 7.39 6.09 25.28
C VAL A 340 8.15 5.38 24.15
N VAL A 341 9.45 5.59 24.10
CA VAL A 341 10.35 4.98 23.12
C VAL A 341 11.24 3.98 23.85
N THR A 342 11.14 2.71 23.49
CA THR A 342 11.96 1.64 24.06
C THR A 342 12.96 1.15 23.01
N TYR A 343 14.22 1.53 23.17
CA TYR A 343 15.30 1.14 22.25
C TYR A 343 15.80 -0.30 22.54
N ASN A 344 16.49 -0.91 21.57
CA ASN A 344 17.14 -2.21 21.69
C ASN A 344 18.53 -2.12 22.34
N ASP A 345 18.75 -1.18 23.27
CA ASP A 345 19.95 -1.13 24.07
C ASP A 345 19.72 -1.68 25.50
N ALA A 346 20.79 -2.07 26.17
CA ALA A 346 20.75 -2.77 27.45
C ALA A 346 20.05 -1.97 28.57
N ASP A 347 20.07 -0.63 28.48
CA ASP A 347 19.53 0.26 29.52
C ASP A 347 18.05 0.57 29.31
N ALA A 348 17.53 0.40 28.08
CA ALA A 348 16.17 0.77 27.69
C ALA A 348 15.21 -0.41 27.54
N GLN A 349 15.69 -1.64 27.61
CA GLN A 349 14.87 -2.82 27.35
C GLN A 349 13.97 -3.18 28.52
N ILE A 350 12.72 -2.83 28.39
CA ILE A 350 11.68 -3.15 29.33
C ILE A 350 10.86 -4.31 28.75
N GLY A 351 10.85 -5.47 29.43
CA GLY A 351 10.09 -6.65 29.00
C GLY A 351 10.81 -7.57 28.02
N VAL A 352 12.08 -7.33 27.75
CA VAL A 352 12.96 -8.20 26.95
C VAL A 352 13.70 -9.19 27.84
N ALA A 353 14.12 -10.35 27.33
CA ALA A 353 14.90 -11.33 28.06
C ALA A 353 16.19 -10.72 28.61
N GLU A 354 16.51 -11.04 29.83
CA GLU A 354 17.69 -10.53 30.52
C GLU A 354 18.97 -10.87 29.72
N GLY A 355 19.72 -9.84 29.29
CA GLY A 355 20.96 -10.00 28.53
C GLY A 355 20.83 -9.85 27.00
N SER A 356 19.65 -9.62 26.46
CA SER A 356 19.45 -9.40 25.03
C SER A 356 19.37 -7.90 24.72
N ALA A 357 20.46 -7.32 24.22
CA ALA A 357 20.56 -5.93 23.83
C ALA A 357 20.44 -5.71 22.31
N GLU A 358 20.42 -6.77 21.52
CA GLU A 358 20.61 -6.65 20.09
C GLU A 358 19.34 -6.91 19.26
N TYR A 359 18.23 -7.31 19.89
CA TYR A 359 16.97 -7.58 19.22
C TYR A 359 15.74 -7.22 20.05
N GLN A 360 14.62 -6.94 19.43
CA GLN A 360 13.34 -6.64 20.06
C GLN A 360 12.21 -7.44 19.44
N TRP A 361 11.12 -7.62 20.19
CA TRP A 361 9.90 -8.22 19.68
C TRP A 361 8.64 -7.67 20.35
N MET A 362 7.54 -7.68 19.64
CA MET A 362 6.25 -7.25 20.15
C MET A 362 5.10 -8.05 19.50
N THR A 363 3.94 -8.10 20.17
CA THR A 363 2.72 -8.72 19.65
C THR A 363 1.53 -7.77 19.78
N ASN A 364 0.50 -8.09 20.59
CA ASN A 364 -0.71 -7.29 20.66
C ASN A 364 -1.00 -6.75 22.07
N TYR A 365 0.02 -6.39 22.80
CA TYR A 365 -0.10 -5.79 24.12
C TYR A 365 1.04 -4.79 24.38
N ILE A 366 0.79 -3.81 25.24
CA ILE A 366 1.79 -2.83 25.67
C ILE A 366 2.88 -3.53 26.44
N ILE A 367 4.14 -3.36 26.03
CA ILE A 367 5.29 -4.03 26.66
C ILE A 367 5.78 -3.33 27.95
N GLN A 368 5.27 -2.13 28.24
CA GLN A 368 5.68 -1.40 29.44
C GLN A 368 5.40 -2.20 30.71
N PRO A 369 6.35 -2.28 31.67
CA PRO A 369 6.19 -3.05 32.87
C PRO A 369 5.02 -2.55 33.72
N GLY A 370 4.30 -3.48 34.34
CA GLY A 370 3.21 -3.16 35.26
C GLY A 370 1.93 -2.66 34.57
N TYR A 371 1.90 -2.62 33.24
CA TYR A 371 0.72 -2.18 32.49
C TYR A 371 -0.46 -3.14 32.62
N TYR A 372 -0.20 -4.44 32.72
CA TYR A 372 -1.22 -5.48 32.89
C TYR A 372 -1.09 -6.14 34.28
N PRO A 373 -2.23 -6.41 34.98
CA PRO A 373 -2.20 -7.09 36.29
C PRO A 373 -1.75 -8.55 36.17
N SER A 374 -1.91 -9.17 35.01
CA SER A 374 -1.46 -10.54 34.76
C SER A 374 -1.19 -10.83 33.30
N ASP A 375 -0.41 -11.88 33.00
CA ASP A 375 -0.10 -12.32 31.64
C ASP A 375 -1.35 -12.81 30.87
N LYS A 376 -2.43 -13.14 31.55
CA LYS A 376 -3.69 -13.57 30.90
C LYS A 376 -4.37 -12.46 30.12
N GLU A 377 -4.07 -11.21 30.43
CA GLU A 377 -4.64 -10.03 29.79
C GLU A 377 -3.79 -9.53 28.62
N LYS A 378 -2.61 -10.11 28.43
CA LYS A 378 -1.70 -9.80 27.33
C LYS A 378 -2.10 -10.56 26.08
N LEU A 379 -2.70 -9.90 25.10
CA LEU A 379 -3.07 -10.53 23.84
C LEU A 379 -1.84 -10.91 23.01
N GLY A 380 -1.82 -12.14 22.52
CA GLY A 380 -0.68 -12.69 21.77
C GLY A 380 0.55 -13.02 22.63
N PHE A 381 0.39 -13.15 23.94
CA PHE A 381 1.49 -13.48 24.87
C PHE A 381 2.12 -14.86 24.58
N ASP A 382 1.34 -15.81 24.07
CA ASP A 382 1.82 -17.10 23.58
C ASP A 382 2.87 -16.96 22.46
N ARG A 383 2.59 -16.07 21.48
CA ARG A 383 3.51 -15.74 20.39
C ARG A 383 4.72 -14.96 20.89
N TYR A 384 4.50 -14.00 21.78
CA TYR A 384 5.57 -13.23 22.41
C TYR A 384 6.59 -14.14 23.08
N ARG A 385 6.12 -15.11 23.89
CA ARG A 385 6.97 -16.08 24.56
C ARG A 385 7.68 -17.03 23.59
N ARG A 386 7.03 -17.38 22.46
CA ARG A 386 7.67 -18.21 21.43
C ARG A 386 8.81 -17.48 20.73
N ILE A 387 8.63 -16.21 20.40
CA ILE A 387 9.70 -15.38 19.82
C ILE A 387 10.85 -15.26 20.82
N GLU A 388 10.55 -14.92 22.07
CA GLU A 388 11.54 -14.82 23.17
C GLU A 388 12.35 -16.11 23.32
N GLU A 389 11.70 -17.26 23.34
CA GLU A 389 12.36 -18.56 23.46
C GLU A 389 13.35 -18.83 22.32
N VAL A 390 12.93 -18.60 21.09
CA VAL A 390 13.75 -18.91 19.90
C VAL A 390 14.89 -17.93 19.75
N LEU A 391 14.63 -16.63 19.78
CA LEU A 391 15.67 -15.61 19.65
C LEU A 391 16.59 -15.58 20.87
N GLY A 392 16.05 -15.80 22.10
CA GLY A 392 16.85 -15.89 23.31
C GLY A 392 17.83 -17.06 23.31
N ALA A 393 17.51 -18.17 22.65
CA ALA A 393 18.41 -19.31 22.52
C ALA A 393 19.63 -19.05 21.62
N SER A 394 19.53 -18.07 20.71
CA SER A 394 20.57 -17.68 19.74
C SER A 394 21.10 -16.26 19.94
N ASP A 395 20.69 -15.59 21.00
CA ASP A 395 21.01 -14.18 21.29
C ASP A 395 20.63 -13.24 20.12
N GLY A 396 19.44 -13.48 19.54
CA GLY A 396 18.90 -12.71 18.43
C GLY A 396 19.49 -13.02 17.07
N VAL A 397 20.41 -13.99 16.97
CA VAL A 397 21.04 -14.36 15.70
C VAL A 397 20.23 -15.47 15.01
N VAL A 398 19.94 -15.29 13.74
CA VAL A 398 19.35 -16.28 12.82
C VAL A 398 20.30 -16.57 11.67
N GLN A 399 20.16 -17.71 11.00
CA GLN A 399 21.05 -18.09 9.90
C GLN A 399 20.91 -17.14 8.71
N ASP A 400 19.66 -16.83 8.33
CA ASP A 400 19.32 -16.00 7.18
C ASP A 400 17.84 -15.54 7.29
N GLU A 401 17.32 -14.87 6.24
CA GLU A 401 15.93 -14.43 6.14
C GLU A 401 14.94 -15.60 6.23
N TRP A 402 15.32 -16.79 5.75
CA TRP A 402 14.45 -17.96 5.82
C TRP A 402 14.29 -18.52 7.23
N GLU A 403 15.33 -18.48 8.05
CA GLU A 403 15.19 -18.87 9.46
C GLU A 403 14.29 -17.87 10.21
N ALA A 404 14.41 -16.57 9.93
CA ALA A 404 13.48 -15.56 10.45
C ALA A 404 12.04 -15.82 9.95
N MET A 405 11.87 -16.15 8.67
CA MET A 405 10.56 -16.52 8.10
C MET A 405 9.99 -17.79 8.73
N ASN A 406 10.82 -18.78 9.03
CA ASN A 406 10.40 -20.00 9.72
C ASN A 406 9.90 -19.70 11.16
N LEU A 407 10.50 -18.72 11.85
CA LEU A 407 9.99 -18.28 13.16
C LEU A 407 8.62 -17.60 12.98
N LEU A 408 8.42 -16.76 11.95
CA LEU A 408 7.11 -16.20 11.62
C LEU A 408 6.08 -17.31 11.37
N GLY A 409 6.45 -18.39 10.65
CA GLY A 409 5.60 -19.54 10.40
C GLY A 409 5.16 -20.28 11.70
N GLN A 410 6.03 -20.33 12.71
CA GLN A 410 5.70 -20.96 13.99
C GLN A 410 4.68 -20.18 14.81
N ILE A 411 4.53 -18.88 14.55
CA ILE A 411 3.62 -17.97 15.26
C ILE A 411 2.47 -17.48 14.39
N ALA A 412 2.32 -18.00 13.17
CA ALA A 412 1.22 -17.71 12.26
C ALA A 412 -0.13 -18.27 12.77
N ARG A 413 -1.26 -17.76 12.27
CA ARG A 413 -2.58 -17.90 12.88
C ARG A 413 -3.65 -18.57 12.00
N ARG A 414 -3.28 -19.54 11.15
CA ARG A 414 -4.18 -20.18 10.19
C ARG A 414 -5.44 -20.85 10.80
N ASN A 415 -5.45 -21.21 12.07
CA ASN A 415 -6.51 -22.03 12.67
C ASN A 415 -7.40 -21.26 13.66
N TRP A 416 -7.47 -19.94 13.58
CA TRP A 416 -8.36 -19.17 14.43
C TRP A 416 -9.81 -19.30 13.96
N LYS A 417 -10.75 -18.96 14.84
CA LYS A 417 -12.15 -18.90 14.49
C LYS A 417 -12.40 -17.71 13.56
N PRO A 418 -13.20 -17.85 12.50
CA PRO A 418 -13.57 -16.73 11.65
C PRO A 418 -14.03 -15.50 12.46
N GLY A 419 -13.62 -14.31 12.07
CA GLY A 419 -13.91 -13.06 12.77
C GLY A 419 -13.08 -12.81 14.02
N GLN A 420 -12.00 -13.57 14.23
CA GLN A 420 -11.06 -13.40 15.34
C GLN A 420 -9.59 -13.40 14.86
N HIS A 421 -9.28 -12.69 13.78
CA HIS A 421 -7.95 -12.67 13.18
C HIS A 421 -7.46 -14.09 12.83
N ALA A 422 -8.29 -14.80 12.08
CA ALA A 422 -8.19 -16.24 11.86
C ALA A 422 -6.99 -16.67 11.03
N TYR A 423 -6.40 -15.74 10.28
CA TYR A 423 -5.35 -16.02 9.29
C TYR A 423 -4.19 -15.05 9.45
N THR A 424 -3.05 -15.41 8.85
CA THR A 424 -1.92 -14.51 8.64
C THR A 424 -1.83 -14.20 7.13
N PRO A 425 -2.54 -13.17 6.63
CA PRO A 425 -2.57 -12.83 5.20
C PRO A 425 -1.21 -12.54 4.60
N HIS A 426 -0.24 -12.08 5.39
CA HIS A 426 1.15 -12.02 4.95
C HIS A 426 2.15 -12.13 6.10
N SER A 427 3.30 -12.69 5.75
CA SER A 427 4.53 -12.68 6.53
C SER A 427 5.62 -12.00 5.70
N ALA A 428 6.40 -11.13 6.31
CA ALA A 428 7.48 -10.41 5.62
C ALA A 428 8.75 -10.39 6.48
N VAL A 429 9.90 -10.64 5.85
CA VAL A 429 11.22 -10.41 6.41
C VAL A 429 11.92 -9.38 5.54
N TYR A 430 12.23 -8.25 6.14
CA TYR A 430 12.95 -7.14 5.53
C TYR A 430 14.42 -7.25 5.91
N ASN A 431 15.31 -7.46 4.94
CA ASN A 431 16.74 -7.30 5.11
C ASN A 431 17.07 -5.81 4.94
N LEU A 432 17.37 -5.16 6.05
CA LEU A 432 17.58 -3.71 6.11
C LEU A 432 18.92 -3.31 5.49
N THR A 433 19.93 -4.16 5.60
CA THR A 433 21.26 -3.96 5.03
C THR A 433 21.21 -4.02 3.50
N GLU A 434 20.56 -5.05 2.94
CA GLU A 434 20.43 -5.29 1.51
C GLU A 434 19.24 -4.55 0.86
N ARG A 435 18.32 -3.97 1.65
CA ARG A 435 17.07 -3.32 1.22
C ARG A 435 16.21 -4.27 0.39
N SER A 436 16.13 -5.51 0.83
CA SER A 436 15.32 -6.57 0.20
C SER A 436 14.20 -7.03 1.11
N VAL A 437 13.23 -7.69 0.53
CA VAL A 437 12.05 -8.21 1.21
C VAL A 437 11.80 -9.63 0.74
N LEU A 438 11.79 -10.57 1.68
CA LEU A 438 11.22 -11.90 1.51
C LEU A 438 9.79 -11.85 2.03
N TRP A 439 8.80 -12.13 1.18
CA TRP A 439 7.39 -11.97 1.49
C TRP A 439 6.61 -13.25 1.14
N VAL A 440 5.78 -13.73 2.07
CA VAL A 440 4.97 -14.95 1.91
C VAL A 440 3.51 -14.62 2.12
N SER A 441 2.65 -15.08 1.19
CA SER A 441 1.21 -14.87 1.29
C SER A 441 0.50 -16.03 1.99
N ASN A 442 -0.46 -15.67 2.85
CA ASN A 442 -1.46 -16.56 3.42
C ASN A 442 -0.87 -17.85 4.02
N GLU A 443 0.29 -17.72 4.72
CA GLU A 443 0.97 -18.84 5.41
C GLU A 443 1.40 -20.00 4.48
N ASN A 444 1.56 -19.75 3.19
CA ASN A 444 1.98 -20.77 2.22
C ASN A 444 3.51 -20.82 2.11
N PHE A 445 4.19 -21.12 3.23
CA PHE A 445 5.66 -21.07 3.33
C PHE A 445 6.39 -22.11 2.46
N GLU A 446 5.70 -23.15 2.00
CA GLU A 446 6.26 -24.22 1.14
C GLU A 446 5.82 -24.08 -0.34
N ASP A 447 4.96 -23.14 -0.67
CA ASP A 447 4.46 -22.89 -2.02
C ASP A 447 5.26 -21.77 -2.70
N GLU A 448 6.14 -22.14 -3.65
CA GLU A 448 6.95 -21.17 -4.39
C GLU A 448 6.10 -20.10 -5.10
N THR A 449 4.84 -20.36 -5.42
CA THR A 449 3.94 -19.37 -6.04
C THR A 449 3.38 -18.35 -5.05
N ALA A 450 3.55 -18.60 -3.76
CA ALA A 450 3.14 -17.72 -2.66
C ALA A 450 4.30 -16.89 -2.09
N ILE A 451 5.53 -17.14 -2.56
CA ILE A 451 6.77 -16.55 -2.09
C ILE A 451 7.22 -15.48 -3.09
N PHE A 452 7.47 -14.29 -2.59
CA PHE A 452 7.87 -13.15 -3.41
C PHE A 452 9.12 -12.50 -2.82
N GLU A 453 10.03 -12.10 -3.71
CA GLU A 453 11.23 -11.34 -3.34
C GLU A 453 11.21 -9.99 -4.04
N PHE A 454 11.45 -8.92 -3.27
CA PHE A 454 11.53 -7.58 -3.80
C PHE A 454 12.82 -6.91 -3.31
N ARG A 455 13.29 -5.93 -4.09
CA ARG A 455 14.39 -5.05 -3.68
C ARG A 455 13.98 -3.60 -3.91
N VAL A 456 14.23 -2.75 -2.92
CA VAL A 456 14.05 -1.31 -3.05
C VAL A 456 15.16 -0.76 -3.95
N LYS A 457 14.80 0.03 -4.95
CA LYS A 457 15.73 0.58 -5.96
C LYS A 457 15.54 2.07 -6.09
#